data_5b5896e023e6cdb59bb867280a14b26e
#
_entry.id   5b5896e023e6cdb59bb867280a14b26e
#
_cell.length_a   1.000
_cell.length_b   1.000
_cell.length_c   1.000
_cell.angle_alpha   90.00
_cell.angle_beta   90.00
_cell.angle_gamma   90.00
#
_symmetry.space_group_name_H-M   'P 1'
#
loop_
_entity.id
_entity.type
_entity.pdbx_description
1 polymer ?
#
loop_
_entity_poly.entity_id
_entity_poly.type
_entity_poly.pdbx_seq_one_letter_code
_entity_poly.pdbx_strand_id
1 'polypeptide(L)'
;MHASLKISSQQRLLVIKHGALGDIVQGFGAFASLRHGHPTAHISLLTTPAFAELAGMMPWFDQVLVDRRAPVINIAESLSIRRLLRQPWDIIIDLQCSRRTARYFQFFARPNARWVGTVRGCSDPCPDFTGVNNYQRMMVAAGLADGVLDADVDMRWLLQAAQPAEAQQLPTPYSVLVPGCSLAKPQKRWPAEKFAALATRLQAQNLAVILVGTAADRAVVDLVQSQAPASINLCGKTSIAELARLMVAADSVVGNDTGPVFLAAATGAPTIMLMGPDTDPAMSAPTGARCDWIKGTPITKLAVDDVLDRLRGLTRNVT
;
A
#
# COMPACT_ATOMS: atom_id res chain seq x y z
N MET A 1 31.93 39.19 23.64
CA MET A 1 30.63 38.76 23.12
C MET A 1 30.76 37.30 22.66
N HIS A 2 30.38 36.33 23.49
CA HIS A 2 30.33 34.92 23.08
C HIS A 2 28.98 34.67 22.37
N ALA A 3 29.03 34.55 21.07
CA ALA A 3 27.91 34.00 20.32
C ALA A 3 27.78 32.52 20.71
N SER A 4 26.82 32.19 21.54
CA SER A 4 26.43 30.82 21.84
C SER A 4 25.88 30.24 20.56
N LEU A 5 26.63 29.38 19.87
CA LEU A 5 26.14 28.53 18.82
C LEU A 5 25.04 27.66 19.45
N LYS A 6 23.75 28.04 19.24
CA LYS A 6 22.65 27.14 19.47
C LYS A 6 22.86 25.95 18.51
N ILE A 7 23.32 24.84 19.05
CA ILE A 7 23.25 23.56 18.35
C ILE A 7 21.75 23.37 18.04
N SER A 8 21.36 23.60 16.79
CA SER A 8 20.00 23.33 16.35
C SER A 8 19.76 21.84 16.55
N SER A 9 18.92 21.48 17.51
CA SER A 9 18.52 20.09 17.69
C SER A 9 17.89 19.61 16.39
N GLN A 10 18.31 18.46 15.90
CA GLN A 10 17.76 17.83 14.69
C GLN A 10 16.22 17.74 14.82
N GLN A 11 15.51 18.23 13.81
CA GLN A 11 14.05 18.18 13.77
C GLN A 11 13.56 16.72 13.82
N ARG A 12 12.49 16.46 14.57
CA ARG A 12 11.95 15.11 14.79
C ARG A 12 10.50 15.02 14.32
N LEU A 13 10.26 14.16 13.34
CA LEU A 13 8.94 13.91 12.78
C LEU A 13 8.45 12.50 13.16
N LEU A 14 7.16 12.38 13.44
CA LEU A 14 6.47 11.11 13.59
C LEU A 14 5.37 10.99 12.54
N VAL A 15 5.50 10.02 11.66
CA VAL A 15 4.45 9.65 10.70
C VAL A 15 3.67 8.47 11.26
N ILE A 16 2.34 8.54 11.25
CA ILE A 16 1.47 7.45 11.73
C ILE A 16 0.75 6.82 10.54
N LYS A 17 1.08 5.57 10.23
CA LYS A 17 0.40 4.76 9.20
C LYS A 17 0.43 3.28 9.55
N HIS A 18 -0.75 2.74 9.91
CA HIS A 18 -0.86 1.39 10.44
C HIS A 18 -0.99 0.28 9.36
N GLY A 19 -1.40 0.62 8.17
CA GLY A 19 -1.70 -0.34 7.09
C GLY A 19 -3.21 -0.34 6.76
N ALA A 20 -3.81 -1.18 5.89
CA ALA A 20 -3.23 -2.41 5.32
C ALA A 20 -2.13 -2.16 4.24
N LEU A 21 -1.67 -3.24 3.55
CA LEU A 21 -0.60 -3.13 2.53
C LEU A 21 -0.94 -2.07 1.47
N GLY A 22 -2.15 -2.10 0.91
CA GLY A 22 -2.56 -1.11 -0.09
C GLY A 22 -2.50 0.33 0.41
N ASP A 23 -2.85 0.57 1.70
CA ASP A 23 -2.74 1.90 2.31
C ASP A 23 -1.30 2.34 2.55
N ILE A 24 -0.40 1.39 2.86
CA ILE A 24 1.04 1.67 2.99
C ILE A 24 1.62 2.05 1.63
N VAL A 25 1.32 1.26 0.59
CA VAL A 25 1.80 1.50 -0.78
C VAL A 25 1.30 2.86 -1.32
N GLN A 26 0.03 3.17 -1.11
CA GLN A 26 -0.52 4.49 -1.48
C GLN A 26 0.13 5.64 -0.68
N GLY A 27 0.77 5.35 0.45
CA GLY A 27 1.53 6.30 1.25
C GLY A 27 2.94 6.60 0.73
N PHE A 28 3.49 5.83 -0.21
CA PHE A 28 4.88 5.99 -0.65
C PHE A 28 5.18 7.41 -1.17
N GLY A 29 4.26 7.99 -1.94
CA GLY A 29 4.39 9.38 -2.40
C GLY A 29 4.50 10.37 -1.23
N ALA A 30 3.62 10.25 -0.23
CA ALA A 30 3.65 11.10 0.96
C ALA A 30 4.92 10.88 1.80
N PHE A 31 5.41 9.65 1.92
CA PHE A 31 6.65 9.34 2.64
C PHE A 31 7.87 9.95 1.95
N ALA A 32 7.96 9.82 0.62
CA ALA A 32 9.01 10.46 -0.19
C ALA A 32 8.92 11.98 -0.07
N SER A 33 7.74 12.56 -0.22
CA SER A 33 7.46 13.98 -0.08
C SER A 33 7.97 14.53 1.27
N LEU A 34 7.65 13.85 2.37
CA LEU A 34 8.12 14.25 3.71
C LEU A 34 9.64 14.17 3.84
N ARG A 35 10.29 13.12 3.33
CA ARG A 35 11.75 13.01 3.38
C ARG A 35 12.44 14.11 2.55
N HIS A 36 11.90 14.44 1.39
CA HIS A 36 12.46 15.52 0.55
C HIS A 36 12.25 16.90 1.16
N GLY A 37 11.11 17.14 1.82
CA GLY A 37 10.88 18.39 2.54
C GLY A 37 11.71 18.53 3.81
N HIS A 38 12.12 17.41 4.40
CA HIS A 38 12.87 17.37 5.67
C HIS A 38 14.13 16.50 5.55
N PRO A 39 15.11 16.85 4.70
CA PRO A 39 16.24 15.97 4.35
C PRO A 39 17.15 15.65 5.53
N THR A 40 17.23 16.54 6.53
CA THR A 40 18.10 16.38 7.72
C THR A 40 17.33 16.00 8.98
N ALA A 41 15.99 15.89 8.92
CA ALA A 41 15.19 15.55 10.07
C ALA A 41 15.31 14.06 10.43
N HIS A 42 15.07 13.73 11.70
CA HIS A 42 14.86 12.35 12.14
C HIS A 42 13.37 12.01 11.97
N ILE A 43 13.06 11.19 10.97
CA ILE A 43 11.69 10.79 10.65
C ILE A 43 11.43 9.37 11.12
N SER A 44 10.45 9.20 12.01
CA SER A 44 10.02 7.90 12.51
C SER A 44 8.66 7.52 11.93
N LEU A 45 8.48 6.25 11.57
CA LEU A 45 7.17 5.70 11.18
C LEU A 45 6.58 4.86 12.31
N LEU A 46 5.38 5.19 12.77
CA LEU A 46 4.58 4.35 13.66
C LEU A 46 3.63 3.48 12.81
N THR A 47 3.91 2.18 12.78
CA THR A 47 3.15 1.20 12.00
C THR A 47 2.76 -0.02 12.84
N THR A 48 2.10 -1.02 12.24
CA THR A 48 1.78 -2.28 12.92
C THR A 48 2.88 -3.32 12.73
N PRO A 49 2.95 -4.38 13.58
CA PRO A 49 3.94 -5.45 13.44
C PRO A 49 3.99 -6.06 12.04
N ALA A 50 2.83 -6.20 11.39
CA ALA A 50 2.72 -6.80 10.06
C ALA A 50 3.48 -6.04 8.96
N PHE A 51 3.78 -4.76 9.16
CA PHE A 51 4.46 -3.91 8.18
C PHE A 51 5.79 -3.35 8.68
N ALA A 52 6.24 -3.75 9.87
CA ALA A 52 7.48 -3.24 10.44
C ALA A 52 8.72 -3.62 9.60
N GLU A 53 8.76 -4.82 9.05
CA GLU A 53 9.84 -5.28 8.17
C GLU A 53 9.86 -4.46 6.87
N LEU A 54 8.72 -4.34 6.18
CA LEU A 54 8.60 -3.51 4.99
C LEU A 54 9.01 -2.05 5.27
N ALA A 55 8.54 -1.49 6.39
CA ALA A 55 8.87 -0.14 6.79
C ALA A 55 10.37 0.06 7.06
N GLY A 56 11.04 -0.95 7.62
CA GLY A 56 12.49 -0.94 7.87
C GLY A 56 13.35 -0.92 6.60
N MET A 57 12.79 -1.31 5.46
CA MET A 57 13.46 -1.23 4.16
C MET A 57 13.27 0.12 3.47
N MET A 58 12.29 0.94 3.90
CA MET A 58 11.96 2.20 3.25
C MET A 58 13.04 3.26 3.51
N PRO A 59 13.56 3.95 2.47
CA PRO A 59 14.64 4.94 2.63
C PRO A 59 14.17 6.27 3.24
N TRP A 60 12.88 6.41 3.49
CA TRP A 60 12.28 7.66 3.97
C TRP A 60 12.27 7.79 5.49
N PHE A 61 12.53 6.70 6.22
CA PHE A 61 12.44 6.66 7.68
C PHE A 61 13.78 6.27 8.31
N ASP A 62 14.13 6.97 9.38
CA ASP A 62 15.31 6.66 10.20
C ASP A 62 14.99 5.64 11.28
N GLN A 63 13.70 5.53 11.68
CA GLN A 63 13.26 4.64 12.73
C GLN A 63 11.85 4.10 12.46
N VAL A 64 11.64 2.82 12.74
CA VAL A 64 10.32 2.19 12.73
C VAL A 64 9.89 1.91 14.16
N LEU A 65 8.71 2.41 14.51
CA LEU A 65 8.05 2.24 15.81
C LEU A 65 6.81 1.37 15.61
N VAL A 66 6.50 0.50 16.58
CA VAL A 66 5.44 -0.49 16.43
C VAL A 66 4.27 -0.20 17.38
N ASP A 67 3.08 -0.04 16.81
CA ASP A 67 1.80 -0.07 17.52
C ASP A 67 1.14 -1.44 17.32
N ARG A 68 1.05 -2.24 18.35
CA ARG A 68 0.39 -3.55 18.32
C ARG A 68 -1.13 -3.45 18.25
N ARG A 69 -1.68 -2.23 18.31
CA ARG A 69 -3.12 -1.96 18.27
C ARG A 69 -3.91 -2.72 19.33
N ALA A 70 -3.27 -2.98 20.47
CA ALA A 70 -3.92 -3.64 21.61
C ALA A 70 -5.19 -2.87 22.05
N PRO A 71 -6.19 -3.55 22.63
CA PRO A 71 -7.33 -2.89 23.22
C PRO A 71 -6.91 -1.88 24.30
N VAL A 72 -7.68 -0.79 24.47
CA VAL A 72 -7.36 0.30 25.42
C VAL A 72 -7.23 -0.19 26.87
N ILE A 73 -7.89 -1.29 27.21
CA ILE A 73 -7.76 -1.95 28.51
C ILE A 73 -6.38 -2.55 28.78
N ASN A 74 -5.56 -2.75 27.75
CA ASN A 74 -4.16 -3.12 27.93
C ASN A 74 -3.36 -1.89 28.34
N ILE A 75 -3.23 -1.71 29.66
CA ILE A 75 -2.60 -0.54 30.26
C ILE A 75 -1.13 -0.42 29.85
N ALA A 76 -0.39 -1.54 29.77
CA ALA A 76 1.03 -1.52 29.41
C ALA A 76 1.25 -0.98 28.00
N GLU A 77 0.48 -1.46 27.02
CA GLU A 77 0.54 -0.98 25.64
C GLU A 77 0.07 0.48 25.51
N SER A 78 -0.99 0.84 26.24
CA SER A 78 -1.49 2.22 26.28
C SER A 78 -0.44 3.19 26.84
N LEU A 79 0.28 2.80 27.92
CA LEU A 79 1.38 3.56 28.46
C LEU A 79 2.58 3.64 27.52
N SER A 80 2.87 2.56 26.80
CA SER A 80 3.95 2.53 25.79
C SER A 80 3.66 3.55 24.67
N ILE A 81 2.48 3.52 24.07
CA ILE A 81 2.06 4.48 23.03
C ILE A 81 2.05 5.92 23.60
N ARG A 82 1.57 6.11 24.84
CA ARG A 82 1.60 7.43 25.47
C ARG A 82 3.02 7.96 25.64
N ARG A 83 3.97 7.13 26.09
CA ARG A 83 5.39 7.52 26.21
C ARG A 83 5.98 7.89 24.85
N LEU A 84 5.67 7.10 23.83
CA LEU A 84 6.10 7.34 22.46
C LEU A 84 5.59 8.70 21.96
N LEU A 85 4.29 8.97 22.06
CA LEU A 85 3.69 10.21 21.59
C LEU A 85 4.09 11.44 22.41
N ARG A 86 4.60 11.25 23.63
CA ARG A 86 5.13 12.31 24.49
C ARG A 86 6.62 12.59 24.31
N GLN A 87 7.30 11.89 23.41
CA GLN A 87 8.67 12.29 23.03
C GLN A 87 8.65 13.70 22.40
N PRO A 88 9.79 14.36 22.33
CA PRO A 88 9.89 15.71 21.76
C PRO A 88 9.78 15.70 20.24
N TRP A 89 8.60 15.37 19.73
CA TRP A 89 8.27 15.51 18.32
C TRP A 89 8.01 16.97 17.99
N ASP A 90 8.57 17.45 16.89
CA ASP A 90 8.26 18.77 16.36
C ASP A 90 6.96 18.70 15.52
N ILE A 91 6.81 17.63 14.71
CA ILE A 91 5.62 17.42 13.89
C ILE A 91 5.17 15.96 14.02
N ILE A 92 3.87 15.75 14.20
CA ILE A 92 3.21 14.45 14.13
C ILE A 92 2.26 14.49 12.93
N ILE A 93 2.44 13.57 11.97
CA ILE A 93 1.65 13.50 10.74
C ILE A 93 0.78 12.26 10.79
N ASP A 94 -0.53 12.43 11.01
CA ASP A 94 -1.49 11.34 11.07
C ASP A 94 -2.04 11.03 9.66
N LEU A 95 -1.33 10.17 8.92
CA LEU A 95 -1.78 9.64 7.62
C LEU A 95 -2.79 8.50 7.77
N GLN A 96 -3.02 8.01 8.99
CA GLN A 96 -4.00 6.96 9.26
C GLN A 96 -5.41 7.53 9.43
N CYS A 97 -5.57 8.71 10.00
CA CYS A 97 -6.82 9.43 10.19
C CYS A 97 -7.97 8.53 10.70
N SER A 98 -7.71 7.76 11.75
CA SER A 98 -8.65 6.79 12.31
C SER A 98 -9.19 7.23 13.67
N ARG A 99 -10.30 6.60 14.13
CA ARG A 99 -10.79 6.81 15.51
C ARG A 99 -9.72 6.49 16.57
N ARG A 100 -8.80 5.57 16.28
CA ARG A 100 -7.70 5.22 17.19
C ARG A 100 -6.70 6.38 17.26
N THR A 101 -6.25 6.90 16.13
CA THR A 101 -5.27 7.98 16.08
C THR A 101 -5.86 9.31 16.59
N ALA A 102 -7.14 9.54 16.41
CA ALA A 102 -7.85 10.65 17.05
C ALA A 102 -7.78 10.58 18.59
N ARG A 103 -7.93 9.36 19.18
CA ARG A 103 -7.73 9.16 20.64
C ARG A 103 -6.27 9.39 21.05
N TYR A 104 -5.30 9.07 20.20
CA TYR A 104 -3.89 9.37 20.47
C TYR A 104 -3.67 10.87 20.63
N PHE A 105 -4.22 11.68 19.74
CA PHE A 105 -4.19 13.14 19.87
C PHE A 105 -4.85 13.61 21.17
N GLN A 106 -6.08 13.16 21.43
CA GLN A 106 -6.89 13.64 22.55
C GLN A 106 -6.32 13.29 23.93
N PHE A 107 -5.72 12.10 24.09
CA PHE A 107 -5.35 11.60 25.42
C PHE A 107 -3.85 11.46 25.64
N PHE A 108 -3.05 11.34 24.58
CA PHE A 108 -1.65 10.96 24.68
C PHE A 108 -0.68 12.01 24.13
N ALA A 109 -1.05 12.77 23.12
CA ALA A 109 -0.15 13.73 22.48
C ALA A 109 0.28 14.86 23.40
N ARG A 110 1.44 15.45 23.11
CA ARG A 110 1.89 16.69 23.76
C ARG A 110 1.18 17.88 23.12
N PRO A 111 0.78 18.90 23.89
CA PRO A 111 0.15 20.11 23.37
C PRO A 111 1.01 20.91 22.39
N ASN A 112 2.35 20.76 22.43
CA ASN A 112 3.31 21.62 21.74
C ASN A 112 3.84 21.04 20.42
N ALA A 113 3.52 19.77 20.06
CA ALA A 113 3.86 19.22 18.75
C ALA A 113 2.84 19.71 17.73
N ARG A 114 3.31 20.15 16.56
CA ARG A 114 2.41 20.33 15.40
C ARG A 114 1.76 18.98 15.11
N TRP A 115 0.45 18.97 14.91
CA TRP A 115 -0.29 17.76 14.53
C TRP A 115 -1.03 18.00 13.23
N VAL A 116 -0.58 17.32 12.18
CA VAL A 116 -1.25 17.31 10.87
C VAL A 116 -2.20 16.12 10.82
N GLY A 117 -3.48 16.35 10.55
CA GLY A 117 -4.48 15.29 10.48
C GLY A 117 -5.92 15.80 10.46
N THR A 118 -6.88 14.87 10.58
CA THR A 118 -8.33 15.20 10.52
C THR A 118 -8.99 15.36 11.88
N VAL A 119 -8.23 15.21 12.97
CA VAL A 119 -8.80 15.30 14.32
C VAL A 119 -9.12 16.75 14.68
N ARG A 120 -10.31 16.96 15.24
CA ARG A 120 -10.74 18.31 15.65
C ARG A 120 -9.79 18.88 16.71
N GLY A 121 -9.33 20.12 16.48
CA GLY A 121 -8.45 20.84 17.40
C GLY A 121 -6.96 20.58 17.21
N CYS A 122 -6.56 19.83 16.19
CA CYS A 122 -5.14 19.75 15.83
C CYS A 122 -4.65 21.10 15.25
N SER A 123 -3.34 21.30 15.29
CA SER A 123 -2.72 22.57 14.85
C SER A 123 -2.83 22.80 13.34
N ASP A 124 -2.71 21.72 12.56
CA ASP A 124 -2.70 21.75 11.10
C ASP A 124 -3.78 20.81 10.56
N PRO A 125 -5.05 21.26 10.54
CA PRO A 125 -6.17 20.42 10.16
C PRO A 125 -6.18 20.16 8.65
N CYS A 126 -6.26 18.89 8.28
CA CYS A 126 -6.55 18.50 6.91
C CYS A 126 -7.97 18.93 6.51
N PRO A 127 -8.22 19.19 5.22
CA PRO A 127 -9.55 19.47 4.71
C PRO A 127 -10.47 18.24 4.83
N ASP A 128 -11.76 18.43 4.51
CA ASP A 128 -12.67 17.29 4.36
C ASP A 128 -12.24 16.42 3.18
N PHE A 129 -12.03 15.16 3.45
CA PHE A 129 -11.60 14.17 2.48
C PHE A 129 -12.73 13.31 1.91
N THR A 130 -13.97 13.72 2.07
CA THR A 130 -15.12 13.02 1.48
C THR A 130 -14.99 12.99 -0.05
N GLY A 131 -15.01 11.76 -0.63
CA GLY A 131 -14.84 11.56 -2.07
C GLY A 131 -13.41 11.74 -2.61
N VAL A 132 -12.42 12.02 -1.76
CA VAL A 132 -11.03 12.20 -2.18
C VAL A 132 -10.28 10.87 -2.15
N ASN A 133 -9.47 10.59 -3.18
CA ASN A 133 -8.64 9.40 -3.26
C ASN A 133 -7.67 9.31 -2.08
N ASN A 134 -7.46 8.11 -1.57
CA ASN A 134 -6.62 7.88 -0.39
C ASN A 134 -5.15 8.32 -0.60
N TYR A 135 -4.60 8.14 -1.80
CA TYR A 135 -3.29 8.68 -2.17
C TYR A 135 -3.27 10.20 -2.05
N GLN A 136 -4.26 10.88 -2.64
CA GLN A 136 -4.35 12.34 -2.62
C GLN A 136 -4.49 12.90 -1.20
N ARG A 137 -5.28 12.23 -0.33
CA ARG A 137 -5.40 12.61 1.10
C ARG A 137 -4.04 12.64 1.79
N MET A 138 -3.23 11.60 1.56
CA MET A 138 -1.91 11.52 2.18
C MET A 138 -0.94 12.55 1.60
N MET A 139 -1.02 12.85 0.30
CA MET A 139 -0.23 13.91 -0.32
C MET A 139 -0.59 15.30 0.24
N VAL A 140 -1.88 15.59 0.44
CA VAL A 140 -2.34 16.84 1.08
C VAL A 140 -1.78 16.94 2.51
N ALA A 141 -1.86 15.87 3.29
CA ALA A 141 -1.31 15.87 4.65
C ALA A 141 0.22 16.04 4.67
N ALA A 142 0.93 15.44 3.71
CA ALA A 142 2.36 15.64 3.56
C ALA A 142 2.71 17.09 3.21
N GLY A 143 1.94 17.73 2.31
CA GLY A 143 2.11 19.14 1.97
C GLY A 143 1.88 20.08 3.16
N LEU A 144 0.85 19.82 3.99
CA LEU A 144 0.62 20.56 5.23
C LEU A 144 1.77 20.40 6.25
N ALA A 145 2.53 19.34 6.13
CA ALA A 145 3.73 19.08 6.93
C ALA A 145 5.02 19.50 6.21
N ASP A 146 4.97 20.47 5.33
CA ASP A 146 6.11 21.02 4.60
C ASP A 146 6.84 20.02 3.68
N GLY A 147 6.15 18.97 3.21
CA GLY A 147 6.66 18.00 2.25
C GLY A 147 6.75 18.55 0.81
N VAL A 148 7.68 18.02 0.02
CA VAL A 148 7.84 18.34 -1.41
C VAL A 148 6.94 17.44 -2.23
N LEU A 149 5.87 17.99 -2.84
CA LEU A 149 4.80 17.19 -3.45
C LEU A 149 5.18 16.48 -4.76
N ASP A 150 6.18 16.98 -5.48
CA ASP A 150 6.67 16.40 -6.74
C ASP A 150 7.85 15.44 -6.54
N ALA A 151 8.02 14.93 -5.31
CA ALA A 151 9.08 14.00 -4.99
C ALA A 151 8.87 12.67 -5.74
N ASP A 152 9.89 12.24 -6.47
CA ASP A 152 9.87 10.95 -7.17
C ASP A 152 9.88 9.79 -6.20
N VAL A 153 9.11 8.75 -6.50
CA VAL A 153 9.02 7.52 -5.73
C VAL A 153 9.89 6.45 -6.39
N ASP A 154 11.16 6.43 -6.01
CA ASP A 154 12.07 5.38 -6.46
C ASP A 154 11.78 4.06 -5.76
N MET A 155 11.41 3.03 -6.51
CA MET A 155 11.09 1.69 -5.99
C MET A 155 12.31 0.76 -5.90
N ARG A 156 13.52 1.20 -6.30
CA ARG A 156 14.73 0.36 -6.30
C ARG A 156 15.05 -0.24 -4.94
N TRP A 157 14.80 0.50 -3.86
CA TRP A 157 15.00 -0.01 -2.48
C TRP A 157 14.25 -1.32 -2.22
N LEU A 158 13.01 -1.43 -2.69
CA LEU A 158 12.19 -2.62 -2.52
C LEU A 158 12.62 -3.74 -3.48
N LEU A 159 12.91 -3.39 -4.72
CA LEU A 159 13.34 -4.37 -5.73
C LEU A 159 14.71 -4.99 -5.39
N GLN A 160 15.62 -4.22 -4.80
CA GLN A 160 16.95 -4.70 -4.37
C GLN A 160 16.87 -5.55 -3.09
N ALA A 161 15.87 -5.33 -2.22
CA ALA A 161 15.66 -6.11 -1.01
C ALA A 161 15.14 -7.54 -1.29
N ALA A 162 14.64 -7.81 -2.50
CA ALA A 162 14.25 -9.14 -2.88
C ALA A 162 15.50 -10.04 -2.93
N GLN A 163 15.49 -11.12 -2.15
CA GLN A 163 16.50 -12.15 -2.27
C GLN A 163 16.55 -12.61 -3.74
N PRO A 164 17.73 -12.89 -4.31
CA PRO A 164 17.79 -13.62 -5.56
C PRO A 164 17.07 -14.94 -5.27
N ALA A 165 15.83 -15.05 -5.76
CA ALA A 165 15.15 -16.34 -5.72
C ALA A 165 16.12 -17.31 -6.39
N GLU A 166 16.61 -18.31 -5.66
CA GLU A 166 17.37 -19.37 -6.28
C GLU A 166 16.49 -19.92 -7.39
N ALA A 167 16.70 -19.32 -8.57
CA ALA A 167 16.24 -19.71 -9.88
C ALA A 167 14.88 -20.43 -9.95
N GLN A 168 13.79 -19.82 -9.53
CA GLN A 168 12.58 -20.06 -10.29
C GLN A 168 12.76 -19.29 -11.61
N GLN A 169 13.30 -19.96 -12.62
CA GLN A 169 13.25 -19.48 -14.00
C GLN A 169 11.77 -19.48 -14.40
N LEU A 170 11.11 -18.37 -14.10
CA LEU A 170 9.72 -18.20 -14.51
C LEU A 170 9.68 -18.05 -16.02
N PRO A 171 8.73 -18.73 -16.68
CA PRO A 171 8.53 -18.53 -18.11
C PRO A 171 8.23 -17.07 -18.40
N THR A 172 8.78 -16.50 -19.45
CA THR A 172 8.48 -15.15 -19.94
C THR A 172 7.98 -15.25 -21.38
N PRO A 173 6.98 -14.45 -21.78
CA PRO A 173 6.25 -13.45 -20.98
C PRO A 173 5.21 -14.09 -20.03
N TYR A 174 4.82 -13.35 -18.98
CA TYR A 174 3.82 -13.84 -18.05
C TYR A 174 2.90 -12.75 -17.49
N SER A 175 1.70 -13.18 -17.06
CA SER A 175 0.74 -12.36 -16.32
C SER A 175 0.60 -12.85 -14.88
N VAL A 176 0.40 -11.90 -13.94
CA VAL A 176 0.15 -12.22 -12.53
C VAL A 176 -1.33 -12.04 -12.20
N LEU A 177 -1.94 -13.05 -11.59
CA LEU A 177 -3.31 -12.99 -11.11
C LEU A 177 -3.33 -13.00 -9.57
N VAL A 178 -4.15 -12.11 -8.99
CA VAL A 178 -4.34 -11.93 -7.54
C VAL A 178 -5.80 -12.23 -7.18
N PRO A 179 -6.20 -13.52 -7.06
CA PRO A 179 -7.59 -13.90 -6.79
C PRO A 179 -7.99 -13.69 -5.33
N GLY A 180 -7.01 -13.53 -4.42
CA GLY A 180 -7.22 -13.28 -3.00
C GLY A 180 -7.82 -11.91 -2.71
N CYS A 181 -8.54 -11.80 -1.59
CA CYS A 181 -9.03 -10.56 -1.02
C CYS A 181 -9.41 -10.81 0.45
N SER A 182 -9.59 -9.73 1.24
CA SER A 182 -10.02 -9.81 2.64
C SER A 182 -11.19 -10.78 2.82
N LEU A 183 -11.05 -11.73 3.75
CA LEU A 183 -12.12 -12.69 4.10
C LEU A 183 -13.39 -12.00 4.61
N ALA A 184 -13.23 -10.84 5.24
CA ALA A 184 -14.35 -10.04 5.78
C ALA A 184 -15.16 -9.31 4.69
N LYS A 185 -14.72 -9.32 3.43
CA LYS A 185 -15.36 -8.59 2.32
C LYS A 185 -15.55 -9.48 1.09
N PRO A 186 -16.37 -10.53 1.16
CA PRO A 186 -16.57 -11.49 0.06
C PRO A 186 -17.13 -10.84 -1.22
N GLN A 187 -17.88 -9.74 -1.08
CA GLN A 187 -18.43 -8.96 -2.19
C GLN A 187 -17.37 -8.25 -3.06
N LYS A 188 -16.11 -8.22 -2.62
CA LYS A 188 -14.97 -7.74 -3.42
C LYS A 188 -14.28 -8.83 -4.23
N ARG A 189 -14.75 -10.09 -4.13
CA ARG A 189 -14.10 -11.23 -4.78
C ARG A 189 -14.74 -11.53 -6.11
N TRP A 190 -13.97 -11.37 -7.16
CA TRP A 190 -14.34 -11.94 -8.46
C TRP A 190 -14.26 -13.47 -8.38
N PRO A 191 -15.22 -14.21 -8.99
CA PRO A 191 -15.29 -15.66 -8.88
C PRO A 191 -14.00 -16.35 -9.32
N ALA A 192 -13.62 -17.42 -8.61
CA ALA A 192 -12.42 -18.21 -8.94
C ALA A 192 -12.50 -18.81 -10.35
N GLU A 193 -13.69 -19.24 -10.77
CA GLU A 193 -13.96 -19.78 -12.10
C GLU A 193 -13.67 -18.75 -13.21
N LYS A 194 -13.90 -17.48 -12.93
CA LYS A 194 -13.61 -16.40 -13.87
C LYS A 194 -12.10 -16.08 -13.91
N PHE A 195 -11.41 -16.14 -12.77
CA PHE A 195 -9.95 -16.07 -12.76
C PHE A 195 -9.33 -17.25 -13.52
N ALA A 196 -9.87 -18.46 -13.38
CA ALA A 196 -9.41 -19.62 -14.13
C ALA A 196 -9.65 -19.48 -15.64
N ALA A 197 -10.84 -18.98 -16.02
CA ALA A 197 -11.15 -18.69 -17.43
C ALA A 197 -10.23 -17.60 -18.01
N LEU A 198 -9.93 -16.54 -17.22
CA LEU A 198 -8.95 -15.53 -17.61
C LEU A 198 -7.55 -16.14 -17.79
N ALA A 199 -7.12 -16.98 -16.85
CA ALA A 199 -5.83 -17.69 -16.92
C ALA A 199 -5.72 -18.50 -18.20
N THR A 200 -6.74 -19.31 -18.54
CA THR A 200 -6.78 -20.11 -19.76
C THR A 200 -6.71 -19.26 -21.03
N ARG A 201 -7.39 -18.10 -21.03
CA ARG A 201 -7.38 -17.17 -22.17
C ARG A 201 -6.03 -16.48 -22.36
N LEU A 202 -5.32 -16.15 -21.26
CA LEU A 202 -3.97 -15.60 -21.30
C LEU A 202 -2.95 -16.65 -21.77
N GLN A 203 -3.07 -17.88 -21.30
CA GLN A 203 -2.23 -19.01 -21.73
C GLN A 203 -2.39 -19.32 -23.24
N ALA A 204 -3.60 -19.21 -23.76
CA ALA A 204 -3.86 -19.32 -25.20
C ALA A 204 -3.20 -18.20 -26.05
N GLN A 205 -2.76 -17.11 -25.42
CA GLN A 205 -1.99 -16.03 -26.02
C GLN A 205 -0.47 -16.17 -25.77
N ASN A 206 0.00 -17.36 -25.38
CA ASN A 206 1.39 -17.68 -25.03
C ASN A 206 1.93 -16.89 -23.84
N LEU A 207 1.07 -16.44 -22.91
CA LEU A 207 1.45 -15.85 -21.65
C LEU A 207 1.41 -16.93 -20.56
N ALA A 208 2.51 -17.12 -19.83
CA ALA A 208 2.44 -17.91 -18.60
C ALA A 208 1.57 -17.17 -17.57
N VAL A 209 0.91 -17.91 -16.69
CA VAL A 209 0.07 -17.32 -15.63
C VAL A 209 0.60 -17.71 -14.28
N ILE A 210 0.85 -16.69 -13.44
CA ILE A 210 1.35 -16.83 -12.08
C ILE A 210 0.25 -16.41 -11.12
N LEU A 211 -0.11 -17.29 -10.19
CA LEU A 211 -1.11 -17.03 -9.15
C LEU A 211 -0.39 -16.66 -7.87
N VAL A 212 -0.75 -15.52 -7.28
CA VAL A 212 -0.19 -15.05 -6.01
C VAL A 212 -1.27 -14.79 -4.96
N GLY A 213 -0.86 -14.80 -3.71
CA GLY A 213 -1.70 -14.57 -2.54
C GLY A 213 -0.95 -14.89 -1.26
N THR A 214 -1.56 -14.61 -0.14
CA THR A 214 -1.09 -15.03 1.18
C THR A 214 -1.55 -16.47 1.50
N ALA A 215 -1.06 -17.04 2.60
CA ALA A 215 -1.54 -18.36 3.06
C ALA A 215 -3.07 -18.37 3.30
N ALA A 216 -3.68 -17.23 3.64
CA ALA A 216 -5.12 -17.09 3.82
C ALA A 216 -5.92 -17.19 2.49
N ASP A 217 -5.25 -16.96 1.36
CA ASP A 217 -5.86 -17.00 0.02
C ASP A 217 -5.70 -18.38 -0.64
N ARG A 218 -5.06 -19.35 0.01
CA ARG A 218 -4.73 -20.66 -0.56
C ARG A 218 -5.93 -21.35 -1.19
N ALA A 219 -7.06 -21.41 -0.50
CA ALA A 219 -8.25 -22.09 -0.99
C ALA A 219 -8.76 -21.54 -2.33
N VAL A 220 -8.80 -20.23 -2.51
CA VAL A 220 -9.22 -19.61 -3.77
C VAL A 220 -8.16 -19.78 -4.86
N VAL A 221 -6.87 -19.69 -4.51
CA VAL A 221 -5.78 -19.88 -5.48
C VAL A 221 -5.72 -21.33 -5.98
N ASP A 222 -5.85 -22.30 -5.08
CA ASP A 222 -5.87 -23.74 -5.44
C ASP A 222 -7.11 -24.06 -6.31
N LEU A 223 -8.26 -23.44 -6.05
CA LEU A 223 -9.45 -23.59 -6.90
C LEU A 223 -9.22 -23.02 -8.31
N VAL A 224 -8.59 -21.86 -8.44
CA VAL A 224 -8.20 -21.32 -9.75
C VAL A 224 -7.24 -22.27 -10.45
N GLN A 225 -6.20 -22.75 -9.76
CA GLN A 225 -5.21 -23.66 -10.35
C GLN A 225 -5.83 -24.99 -10.79
N SER A 226 -6.77 -25.55 -10.03
CA SER A 226 -7.44 -26.81 -10.39
C SER A 226 -8.20 -26.73 -11.74
N GLN A 227 -8.69 -25.55 -12.09
CA GLN A 227 -9.40 -25.28 -13.35
C GLN A 227 -8.49 -24.74 -14.47
N ALA A 228 -7.31 -24.22 -14.11
CA ALA A 228 -6.28 -23.76 -15.03
C ALA A 228 -4.91 -24.37 -14.64
N PRO A 229 -4.71 -25.69 -14.81
CA PRO A 229 -3.61 -26.45 -14.22
C PRO A 229 -2.22 -26.05 -14.74
N ALA A 230 -2.12 -25.40 -15.89
CA ALA A 230 -0.87 -24.85 -16.41
C ALA A 230 -0.41 -23.56 -15.68
N SER A 231 -1.19 -23.05 -14.73
CA SER A 231 -0.81 -21.87 -13.93
C SER A 231 0.21 -22.24 -12.85
N ILE A 232 1.16 -21.34 -12.61
CA ILE A 232 2.20 -21.49 -11.58
C ILE A 232 1.67 -20.90 -10.28
N ASN A 233 1.61 -21.70 -9.22
CA ASN A 233 1.09 -21.29 -7.92
C ASN A 233 2.22 -20.86 -6.96
N LEU A 234 2.31 -19.55 -6.72
CA LEU A 234 3.23 -18.91 -5.76
C LEU A 234 2.51 -18.42 -4.50
N CYS A 235 1.30 -18.89 -4.21
CA CYS A 235 0.53 -18.51 -3.02
C CYS A 235 1.28 -18.83 -1.73
N GLY A 236 1.56 -17.79 -0.91
CA GLY A 236 2.32 -17.90 0.34
C GLY A 236 3.82 -18.20 0.16
N LYS A 237 4.36 -18.02 -1.05
CA LYS A 237 5.77 -18.31 -1.37
C LYS A 237 6.59 -17.06 -1.73
N THR A 238 6.05 -15.88 -1.58
CA THR A 238 6.73 -14.63 -1.90
C THR A 238 6.70 -13.67 -0.71
N SER A 239 7.83 -13.06 -0.42
CA SER A 239 7.89 -11.84 0.38
C SER A 239 7.31 -10.65 -0.41
N ILE A 240 7.12 -9.50 0.24
CA ILE A 240 6.62 -8.29 -0.45
C ILE A 240 7.63 -7.82 -1.50
N ALA A 241 8.94 -7.92 -1.23
CA ALA A 241 9.99 -7.54 -2.16
C ALA A 241 10.04 -8.45 -3.39
N GLU A 242 9.96 -9.78 -3.19
CA GLU A 242 9.87 -10.74 -4.29
C GLU A 242 8.60 -10.55 -5.11
N LEU A 243 7.48 -10.26 -4.45
CA LEU A 243 6.21 -9.95 -5.13
C LEU A 243 6.35 -8.68 -5.99
N ALA A 244 7.02 -7.64 -5.50
CA ALA A 244 7.28 -6.42 -6.27
C ALA A 244 8.15 -6.71 -7.51
N ARG A 245 9.21 -7.52 -7.37
CA ARG A 245 10.04 -7.95 -8.51
C ARG A 245 9.25 -8.77 -9.53
N LEU A 246 8.40 -9.67 -9.06
CA LEU A 246 7.51 -10.44 -9.92
C LEU A 246 6.58 -9.52 -10.71
N MET A 247 6.03 -8.49 -10.07
CA MET A 247 5.07 -7.58 -10.69
C MET A 247 5.72 -6.64 -11.71
N VAL A 248 6.90 -6.09 -11.40
CA VAL A 248 7.59 -5.16 -12.33
C VAL A 248 7.98 -5.83 -13.64
N ALA A 249 8.21 -7.14 -13.65
CA ALA A 249 8.56 -7.93 -14.81
C ALA A 249 7.35 -8.58 -15.52
N ALA A 250 6.14 -8.39 -14.98
CA ALA A 250 4.92 -8.95 -15.55
C ALA A 250 4.42 -8.13 -16.76
N ASP A 251 3.93 -8.81 -17.79
CA ASP A 251 3.21 -8.17 -18.90
C ASP A 251 1.89 -7.56 -18.46
N SER A 252 1.27 -8.17 -17.45
CA SER A 252 0.08 -7.61 -16.81
C SER A 252 -0.17 -8.19 -15.41
N VAL A 253 -0.88 -7.42 -14.60
CA VAL A 253 -1.38 -7.84 -13.30
C VAL A 253 -2.88 -7.61 -13.23
N VAL A 254 -3.64 -8.64 -12.84
CA VAL A 254 -5.09 -8.55 -12.63
C VAL A 254 -5.42 -9.08 -11.25
N GLY A 255 -6.19 -8.34 -10.49
CA GLY A 255 -6.63 -8.82 -9.17
C GLY A 255 -7.77 -8.03 -8.57
N ASN A 256 -8.33 -8.57 -7.50
CA ASN A 256 -9.35 -7.90 -6.71
C ASN A 256 -8.78 -6.63 -6.04
N ASP A 257 -9.66 -5.76 -5.52
CA ASP A 257 -9.28 -4.60 -4.69
C ASP A 257 -8.56 -5.06 -3.40
N THR A 258 -7.23 -5.19 -3.52
CA THR A 258 -6.35 -5.72 -2.46
C THR A 258 -4.93 -5.17 -2.57
N GLY A 259 -4.18 -5.22 -1.46
CA GLY A 259 -2.83 -4.64 -1.33
C GLY A 259 -1.84 -4.98 -2.44
N PRO A 260 -1.69 -6.24 -2.87
CA PRO A 260 -0.81 -6.61 -3.97
C PRO A 260 -1.09 -5.89 -5.28
N VAL A 261 -2.34 -5.56 -5.61
CA VAL A 261 -2.69 -4.83 -6.84
C VAL A 261 -2.24 -3.36 -6.76
N PHE A 262 -2.32 -2.74 -5.59
CA PHE A 262 -1.71 -1.42 -5.37
C PHE A 262 -0.19 -1.45 -5.52
N LEU A 263 0.45 -2.53 -5.04
CA LEU A 263 1.89 -2.72 -5.21
C LEU A 263 2.26 -2.85 -6.69
N ALA A 264 1.50 -3.60 -7.47
CA ALA A 264 1.69 -3.73 -8.91
C ALA A 264 1.59 -2.36 -9.62
N ALA A 265 0.57 -1.57 -9.31
CA ALA A 265 0.43 -0.22 -9.85
C ALA A 265 1.61 0.68 -9.49
N ALA A 266 2.10 0.62 -8.24
CA ALA A 266 3.25 1.39 -7.76
C ALA A 266 4.58 0.98 -8.45
N THR A 267 4.73 -0.28 -8.85
CA THR A 267 5.90 -0.73 -9.63
C THR A 267 5.83 -0.33 -11.10
N GLY A 268 4.73 0.25 -11.56
CA GLY A 268 4.52 0.63 -12.96
C GLY A 268 4.10 -0.54 -13.86
N ALA A 269 3.79 -1.72 -13.32
CA ALA A 269 3.26 -2.84 -14.09
C ALA A 269 1.88 -2.49 -14.70
N PRO A 270 1.55 -2.98 -15.92
CA PRO A 270 0.19 -2.85 -16.45
C PRO A 270 -0.81 -3.56 -15.54
N THR A 271 -1.67 -2.81 -14.87
CA THR A 271 -2.46 -3.32 -13.74
C THR A 271 -3.94 -3.04 -13.91
N ILE A 272 -4.79 -4.07 -13.77
CA ILE A 272 -6.24 -3.94 -13.67
C ILE A 272 -6.71 -4.35 -12.29
N MET A 273 -7.38 -3.42 -11.61
CA MET A 273 -8.07 -3.70 -10.34
C MET A 273 -9.54 -4.00 -10.56
N LEU A 274 -10.00 -5.14 -10.06
CA LEU A 274 -11.39 -5.55 -10.09
C LEU A 274 -12.10 -5.09 -8.82
N MET A 275 -13.13 -4.25 -8.98
CA MET A 275 -13.83 -3.61 -7.86
C MET A 275 -15.24 -4.12 -7.70
N GLY A 276 -15.63 -4.41 -6.47
CA GLY A 276 -17.01 -4.77 -6.11
C GLY A 276 -17.90 -3.53 -5.90
N PRO A 277 -19.18 -3.74 -5.60
CA PRO A 277 -20.17 -2.68 -5.46
C PRO A 277 -19.84 -1.67 -4.36
N ASP A 278 -19.23 -2.13 -3.27
CA ASP A 278 -18.94 -1.32 -2.07
C ASP A 278 -17.64 -0.51 -2.19
N THR A 279 -16.89 -0.66 -3.28
CA THR A 279 -15.70 0.14 -3.53
C THR A 279 -16.05 1.35 -4.39
N ASP A 280 -15.77 2.53 -3.88
CA ASP A 280 -15.83 3.75 -4.67
C ASP A 280 -14.48 3.95 -5.39
N PRO A 281 -14.44 3.88 -6.73
CA PRO A 281 -13.22 4.09 -7.48
C PRO A 281 -12.59 5.46 -7.27
N ALA A 282 -13.40 6.50 -7.08
CA ALA A 282 -12.90 7.85 -6.82
C ALA A 282 -12.01 7.88 -5.56
N MET A 283 -12.35 7.06 -4.55
CA MET A 283 -11.62 7.01 -3.27
C MET A 283 -10.51 5.95 -3.23
N SER A 284 -10.65 4.88 -4.02
CA SER A 284 -9.86 3.65 -3.83
C SER A 284 -9.20 3.13 -5.10
N ALA A 285 -9.33 3.83 -6.26
CA ALA A 285 -8.61 3.39 -7.44
C ALA A 285 -7.10 3.46 -7.24
N PRO A 286 -6.33 2.48 -7.77
CA PRO A 286 -4.89 2.58 -7.76
C PRO A 286 -4.44 3.76 -8.61
N THR A 287 -3.32 4.36 -8.24
CA THR A 287 -2.68 5.45 -8.99
C THR A 287 -1.41 4.93 -9.65
N GLY A 288 -1.18 5.29 -10.91
CA GLY A 288 -0.02 4.88 -11.68
C GLY A 288 -0.25 5.11 -13.17
N ALA A 289 0.84 5.22 -13.94
CA ALA A 289 0.77 5.55 -15.37
C ALA A 289 0.12 4.44 -16.22
N ARG A 290 0.21 3.19 -15.78
CA ARG A 290 -0.31 2.01 -16.49
C ARG A 290 -1.27 1.20 -15.62
N CYS A 291 -2.16 1.87 -14.91
CA CYS A 291 -3.16 1.17 -14.11
C CYS A 291 -4.57 1.65 -14.45
N ASP A 292 -5.53 0.74 -14.32
CA ASP A 292 -6.93 1.01 -14.53
C ASP A 292 -7.77 0.10 -13.62
N TRP A 293 -9.07 0.29 -13.62
CA TRP A 293 -9.98 -0.49 -12.81
C TRP A 293 -11.28 -0.82 -13.59
N ILE A 294 -11.95 -1.88 -13.16
CA ILE A 294 -13.27 -2.24 -13.65
C ILE A 294 -14.17 -2.53 -12.45
N LYS A 295 -15.35 -1.88 -12.40
CA LYS A 295 -16.32 -2.08 -11.34
C LYS A 295 -17.48 -2.96 -11.80
N GLY A 296 -17.72 -4.05 -11.05
CA GLY A 296 -18.91 -4.90 -11.24
C GLY A 296 -19.93 -4.70 -10.11
N THR A 297 -21.23 -4.59 -10.47
CA THR A 297 -22.32 -4.46 -9.52
C THR A 297 -23.42 -5.50 -9.80
N PRO A 298 -23.37 -6.71 -9.21
CA PRO A 298 -22.28 -7.25 -8.38
C PRO A 298 -21.02 -7.60 -9.18
N ILE A 299 -19.88 -7.78 -8.51
CA ILE A 299 -18.60 -8.11 -9.15
C ILE A 299 -18.69 -9.45 -9.96
N THR A 300 -19.56 -10.33 -9.56
CA THR A 300 -19.83 -11.61 -10.26
C THR A 300 -20.39 -11.43 -11.68
N LYS A 301 -20.94 -10.26 -12.03
CA LYS A 301 -21.42 -9.97 -13.40
C LYS A 301 -20.29 -9.54 -14.34
N LEU A 302 -19.13 -9.15 -13.81
CA LEU A 302 -18.01 -8.72 -14.63
C LEU A 302 -17.53 -9.87 -15.52
N ALA A 303 -17.54 -9.67 -16.84
CA ALA A 303 -17.14 -10.69 -17.80
C ALA A 303 -15.62 -10.77 -17.96
N VAL A 304 -15.11 -11.94 -18.34
CA VAL A 304 -13.68 -12.16 -18.61
C VAL A 304 -13.24 -11.31 -19.81
N ASP A 305 -14.10 -11.19 -20.82
CA ASP A 305 -13.80 -10.40 -22.01
C ASP A 305 -13.66 -8.92 -21.71
N ASP A 306 -14.45 -8.36 -20.79
CA ASP A 306 -14.30 -6.96 -20.34
C ASP A 306 -12.90 -6.72 -19.75
N VAL A 307 -12.38 -7.68 -18.96
CA VAL A 307 -11.04 -7.61 -18.36
C VAL A 307 -9.96 -7.70 -19.44
N LEU A 308 -10.09 -8.63 -20.40
CA LEU A 308 -9.14 -8.79 -21.49
C LEU A 308 -9.09 -7.56 -22.40
N ASP A 309 -10.23 -6.97 -22.71
CA ASP A 309 -10.27 -5.76 -23.54
C ASP A 309 -9.63 -4.57 -22.86
N ARG A 310 -9.84 -4.43 -21.55
CA ARG A 310 -9.19 -3.39 -20.77
C ARG A 310 -7.68 -3.59 -20.69
N LEU A 311 -7.20 -4.83 -20.52
CA LEU A 311 -5.76 -5.15 -20.54
C LEU A 311 -5.12 -4.77 -21.89
N ARG A 312 -5.76 -5.10 -23.01
CA ARG A 312 -5.29 -4.74 -24.36
C ARG A 312 -5.15 -3.22 -24.51
N GLY A 313 -6.04 -2.44 -23.91
CA GLY A 313 -5.96 -0.97 -23.88
C GLY A 313 -4.71 -0.47 -23.17
N LEU A 314 -4.33 -1.08 -22.04
CA LEU A 314 -3.14 -0.68 -21.25
C LEU A 314 -1.82 -1.07 -21.92
N THR A 315 -1.77 -2.19 -22.64
CA THR A 315 -0.55 -2.69 -23.26
C THR A 315 -0.24 -2.03 -24.61
N ARG A 316 -1.24 -1.54 -25.33
CA ARG A 316 -1.08 -0.86 -26.62
C ARG A 316 -0.57 0.56 -26.55
N ASN A 317 -0.69 1.24 -25.40
CA ASN A 317 -0.24 2.63 -25.23
C ASN A 317 1.27 2.75 -24.93
N VAL A 318 2.09 1.74 -25.25
CA VAL A 318 3.54 1.68 -24.96
C VAL A 318 4.39 1.69 -26.25
N THR A 319 3.76 1.91 -27.42
CA THR A 319 4.49 2.04 -28.71
C THR A 319 4.65 3.48 -29.15
#